data_c6c01e28571d1b214af1dd9d87003fda
#
_entry.id   c6c01e28571d1b214af1dd9d87003fda
#
_cell.length_a   1.000
_cell.length_b   1.000
_cell.length_c   1.000
_cell.angle_alpha   90.00
_cell.angle_beta   90.00
_cell.angle_gamma   90.00
#
_symmetry.space_group_name_H-M   'P 1'
#
loop_
_entity.id
_entity.type
_entity.pdbx_description
1 polymer ?
#
loop_
_entity_poly.entity_id
_entity_poly.type
_entity_poly.pdbx_seq_one_letter_code
_entity_poly.pdbx_strand_id
1 'polypeptide(L)'
;MKKVSILLVLVMSTLFAMAQNGRIDLRHESKAEITRSEFSRFTAVFSYGSIESIEVPTERGTFSEIAIEGTYFSGEIGTPELPASHQLLAVPFGATPRVTVTNYSYTDYDLATYGINTIVPRQPSVRKDQNPDEIEFVYNAAAYQTRSLASMPEATIEVQGTMRGIRVGSLVVNPVSYNPASNTLRVFNDIEVEVNFDGADRAETERMLVSTYSPYFDIVYKQMFNYRQILDVYTDHPDLMAYPVHMIVIVPENYISALQPWINWKIQKGFDVNVVTTAQAGGNYNAI
;
A
#
# COMPACT_ATOMS: atom_id res chain seq x y z
N MET A 1 41.60 33.20 -24.53
CA MET A 1 40.41 33.17 -23.64
C MET A 1 39.11 32.67 -24.29
N LYS A 2 38.78 33.06 -25.56
CA LYS A 2 37.52 32.61 -26.22
C LYS A 2 37.44 31.08 -26.50
N LYS A 3 38.54 30.39 -26.72
CA LYS A 3 38.57 28.93 -27.00
C LYS A 3 38.30 28.04 -25.76
N VAL A 4 38.65 28.52 -24.55
CA VAL A 4 38.43 27.80 -23.29
C VAL A 4 36.96 27.86 -22.89
N SER A 5 36.28 29.00 -23.14
CA SER A 5 34.84 29.16 -22.85
C SER A 5 33.96 28.25 -23.71
N ILE A 6 34.31 28.02 -24.98
CA ILE A 6 33.56 27.14 -25.89
C ILE A 6 33.72 25.67 -25.43
N LEU A 7 34.92 25.27 -24.98
CA LEU A 7 35.15 23.90 -24.45
C LEU A 7 34.35 23.65 -23.15
N LEU A 8 34.28 24.64 -22.27
CA LEU A 8 33.54 24.53 -21.00
C LEU A 8 32.02 24.43 -21.23
N VAL A 9 31.47 25.15 -22.21
CA VAL A 9 30.06 25.07 -22.58
C VAL A 9 29.75 23.71 -23.23
N LEU A 10 30.65 23.17 -24.05
CA LEU A 10 30.47 21.85 -24.68
C LEU A 10 30.52 20.71 -23.63
N VAL A 11 31.38 20.81 -22.64
CA VAL A 11 31.47 19.85 -21.53
C VAL A 11 30.26 19.94 -20.60
N MET A 12 29.72 21.15 -20.35
CA MET A 12 28.48 21.31 -19.58
C MET A 12 27.26 20.79 -20.35
N SER A 13 27.20 20.94 -21.68
CA SER A 13 26.08 20.40 -22.47
C SER A 13 26.08 18.87 -22.54
N THR A 14 27.27 18.23 -22.51
CA THR A 14 27.35 16.77 -22.46
C THR A 14 27.01 16.20 -21.08
N LEU A 15 27.25 16.94 -19.98
CA LEU A 15 26.83 16.55 -18.63
C LEU A 15 25.31 16.62 -18.42
N PHE A 16 24.61 17.54 -19.13
CA PHE A 16 23.15 17.59 -19.10
C PHE A 16 22.48 16.50 -19.95
N ALA A 17 23.17 15.89 -20.92
CA ALA A 17 22.64 14.80 -21.73
C ALA A 17 22.71 13.42 -21.05
N MET A 18 23.35 13.29 -19.87
CA MET A 18 23.49 12.03 -19.13
C MET A 18 22.37 11.78 -18.09
N ALA A 19 21.36 12.66 -17.99
CA ALA A 19 20.29 12.54 -16.99
C ALA A 19 18.90 12.33 -17.62
N GLN A 20 18.81 11.68 -18.78
CA GLN A 20 17.53 11.11 -19.23
C GLN A 20 17.44 9.67 -18.71
N ASN A 21 17.21 9.54 -17.41
CA ASN A 21 16.66 8.31 -16.87
C ASN A 21 15.34 8.02 -17.59
N GLY A 22 15.14 6.78 -18.04
CA GLY A 22 14.01 6.39 -18.84
C GLY A 22 12.69 6.73 -18.14
N ARG A 23 12.02 7.76 -18.67
CA ARG A 23 10.69 8.14 -18.22
C ARG A 23 9.71 7.93 -19.37
N ILE A 24 8.57 7.34 -19.06
CA ILE A 24 7.46 7.17 -19.99
C ILE A 24 6.29 8.01 -19.47
N ASP A 25 5.85 9.00 -20.22
CA ASP A 25 4.62 9.73 -19.94
C ASP A 25 3.43 8.93 -20.51
N LEU A 26 2.54 8.49 -19.61
CA LEU A 26 1.35 7.70 -19.95
C LEU A 26 0.17 8.56 -20.37
N ARG A 27 0.31 9.90 -20.29
CA ARG A 27 -0.72 10.89 -20.68
C ARG A 27 -2.03 10.77 -19.91
N HIS A 28 -1.95 10.30 -18.68
CA HIS A 28 -3.05 10.20 -17.72
C HIS A 28 -2.64 10.92 -16.43
N GLU A 29 -3.62 11.24 -15.61
CA GLU A 29 -3.37 11.69 -14.25
C GLU A 29 -3.36 10.47 -13.33
N SER A 30 -2.34 10.39 -12.43
CA SER A 30 -2.26 9.32 -11.44
C SER A 30 -3.39 9.47 -10.44
N LYS A 31 -4.29 8.48 -10.37
CA LYS A 31 -5.40 8.47 -9.42
C LYS A 31 -5.89 7.04 -9.10
N ALA A 32 -6.39 6.91 -7.89
CA ALA A 32 -7.23 5.79 -7.47
C ALA A 32 -8.47 6.38 -6.81
N GLU A 33 -9.64 6.21 -7.38
CA GLU A 33 -10.86 6.90 -6.99
C GLU A 33 -12.06 5.96 -6.99
N ILE A 34 -12.87 6.01 -5.92
CA ILE A 34 -14.17 5.34 -5.87
C ILE A 34 -15.18 6.23 -6.58
N THR A 35 -15.75 5.72 -7.67
CA THR A 35 -16.73 6.43 -8.50
C THR A 35 -18.17 6.14 -8.09
N ARG A 36 -18.41 4.98 -7.48
CA ARG A 36 -19.70 4.57 -6.95
C ARG A 36 -19.51 3.79 -5.67
N SER A 37 -20.34 4.05 -4.65
CA SER A 37 -20.22 3.42 -3.34
C SER A 37 -21.61 3.09 -2.78
N GLU A 38 -21.79 1.81 -2.40
CA GLU A 38 -22.94 1.27 -1.68
C GLU A 38 -22.40 0.37 -0.56
N PHE A 39 -23.18 0.07 0.48
CA PHE A 39 -22.68 -0.76 1.59
C PHE A 39 -22.13 -2.13 1.16
N SER A 40 -22.78 -2.77 0.19
CA SER A 40 -22.43 -4.12 -0.28
C SER A 40 -21.55 -4.15 -1.53
N ARG A 41 -21.22 -2.99 -2.11
CA ARG A 41 -20.36 -2.90 -3.31
C ARG A 41 -19.82 -1.50 -3.54
N PHE A 42 -18.74 -1.40 -4.28
CA PHE A 42 -18.27 -0.15 -4.86
C PHE A 42 -17.61 -0.36 -6.22
N THR A 43 -17.52 0.71 -7.00
CA THR A 43 -16.74 0.76 -8.24
C THR A 43 -15.61 1.76 -8.05
N ALA A 44 -14.41 1.41 -8.51
CA ALA A 44 -13.25 2.30 -8.46
C ALA A 44 -12.49 2.31 -9.79
N VAL A 45 -11.86 3.43 -10.10
CA VAL A 45 -11.03 3.63 -11.28
C VAL A 45 -9.60 3.91 -10.85
N PHE A 46 -8.65 3.23 -11.51
CA PHE A 46 -7.21 3.40 -11.34
C PHE A 46 -6.61 3.90 -12.64
N SER A 47 -5.88 5.02 -12.58
CA SER A 47 -5.15 5.58 -13.71
C SER A 47 -3.74 5.97 -13.28
N TYR A 48 -2.78 5.94 -14.20
CA TYR A 48 -1.35 6.09 -13.93
C TYR A 48 -0.74 7.10 -14.89
N GLY A 49 0.01 8.08 -14.35
CA GLY A 49 0.51 9.24 -15.11
C GLY A 49 1.84 8.99 -15.79
N SER A 50 2.78 8.35 -15.13
CA SER A 50 4.12 8.10 -15.67
C SER A 50 4.77 6.86 -15.09
N ILE A 51 5.74 6.33 -15.84
CA ILE A 51 6.71 5.35 -15.36
C ILE A 51 8.06 6.06 -15.24
N GLU A 52 8.68 5.92 -14.09
CA GLU A 52 10.06 6.32 -13.86
C GLU A 52 10.94 5.06 -13.81
N SER A 53 12.17 5.14 -14.30
CA SER A 53 13.11 4.03 -14.20
C SER A 53 14.47 4.46 -13.68
N ILE A 54 15.14 3.54 -12.97
CA ILE A 54 16.53 3.68 -12.56
C ILE A 54 17.30 2.46 -13.02
N GLU A 55 18.58 2.65 -13.35
CA GLU A 55 19.49 1.55 -13.66
C GLU A 55 19.97 0.86 -12.38
N VAL A 56 19.95 -0.47 -12.41
CA VAL A 56 20.39 -1.33 -11.30
C VAL A 56 21.51 -2.23 -11.80
N PRO A 57 22.78 -1.89 -11.50
CA PRO A 57 23.92 -2.76 -11.83
C PRO A 57 23.89 -4.00 -10.93
N THR A 58 24.06 -5.18 -11.54
CA THR A 58 24.10 -6.47 -10.86
C THR A 58 25.26 -7.32 -11.38
N GLU A 59 25.55 -8.42 -10.73
CA GLU A 59 26.55 -9.40 -11.21
C GLU A 59 26.20 -10.04 -12.56
N ARG A 60 24.92 -9.97 -12.99
CA ARG A 60 24.42 -10.50 -14.26
C ARG A 60 24.26 -9.43 -15.34
N GLY A 61 24.72 -8.21 -15.09
CA GLY A 61 24.60 -7.06 -15.99
C GLY A 61 23.71 -5.96 -15.43
N THR A 62 23.40 -4.96 -16.24
CA THR A 62 22.58 -3.82 -15.85
C THR A 62 21.12 -4.10 -16.17
N PHE A 63 20.29 -4.05 -15.15
CA PHE A 63 18.83 -4.12 -15.22
C PHE A 63 18.22 -2.72 -15.02
N SER A 64 16.92 -2.61 -15.14
CA SER A 64 16.17 -1.41 -14.74
C SER A 64 15.11 -1.78 -13.69
N GLU A 65 15.00 -0.96 -12.66
CA GLU A 65 13.83 -0.92 -11.79
C GLU A 65 12.86 0.11 -12.36
N ILE A 66 11.56 -0.20 -12.38
CA ILE A 66 10.51 0.71 -12.83
C ILE A 66 9.55 1.01 -11.69
N ALA A 67 9.18 2.27 -11.55
CA ALA A 67 8.23 2.74 -10.55
C ALA A 67 7.09 3.52 -11.18
N ILE A 68 5.89 3.35 -10.64
CA ILE A 68 4.69 4.13 -10.96
C ILE A 68 4.22 4.78 -9.66
N GLU A 69 3.85 6.06 -9.72
CA GLU A 69 3.34 6.77 -8.54
C GLU A 69 2.11 6.08 -7.95
N GLY A 70 2.09 5.90 -6.62
CA GLY A 70 1.00 5.25 -5.90
C GLY A 70 0.97 3.73 -5.99
N THR A 71 2.06 3.12 -6.49
CA THR A 71 2.22 1.66 -6.53
C THR A 71 3.33 1.17 -5.62
N TYR A 72 3.34 -0.13 -5.37
CA TYR A 72 4.37 -0.86 -4.64
C TYR A 72 4.87 -2.02 -5.50
N PHE A 73 6.05 -2.51 -5.22
CA PHE A 73 6.61 -3.64 -5.94
C PHE A 73 5.93 -4.95 -5.56
N SER A 74 5.62 -5.77 -6.56
CA SER A 74 5.00 -7.08 -6.41
C SER A 74 5.71 -8.13 -7.28
N GLY A 75 5.34 -9.39 -7.10
CA GLY A 75 5.89 -10.53 -7.83
C GLY A 75 6.55 -11.56 -6.91
N GLU A 76 6.88 -12.71 -7.45
CA GLU A 76 7.65 -13.75 -6.76
C GLU A 76 9.15 -13.44 -6.81
N ILE A 77 9.90 -13.94 -5.83
CA ILE A 77 11.36 -13.77 -5.78
C ILE A 77 12.00 -14.37 -7.04
N GLY A 78 12.86 -13.59 -7.68
CA GLY A 78 13.56 -13.95 -8.91
C GLY A 78 12.80 -13.69 -10.20
N THR A 79 11.50 -13.34 -10.16
CA THR A 79 10.74 -12.91 -11.34
C THR A 79 10.84 -11.39 -11.52
N PRO A 80 10.54 -10.83 -12.73
CA PRO A 80 10.56 -9.39 -12.93
C PRO A 80 9.75 -8.65 -11.86
N GLU A 81 10.34 -7.66 -11.21
CA GLU A 81 9.71 -6.85 -10.17
C GLU A 81 8.82 -5.79 -10.81
N LEU A 82 7.51 -5.96 -10.69
CA LEU A 82 6.53 -5.11 -11.35
C LEU A 82 5.74 -4.27 -10.33
N PRO A 83 5.38 -3.02 -10.69
CA PRO A 83 4.55 -2.17 -9.85
C PRO A 83 3.11 -2.69 -9.76
N ALA A 84 2.51 -2.63 -8.56
CA ALA A 84 1.10 -2.93 -8.31
C ALA A 84 0.49 -1.92 -7.35
N SER A 85 -0.76 -1.54 -7.57
CA SER A 85 -1.53 -0.73 -6.63
C SER A 85 -2.08 -1.61 -5.52
N HIS A 86 -1.85 -1.20 -4.26
CA HIS A 86 -2.37 -1.86 -3.07
C HIS A 86 -3.27 -0.90 -2.29
N GLN A 87 -4.52 -1.29 -2.06
CA GLN A 87 -5.48 -0.52 -1.28
C GLN A 87 -6.00 -1.33 -0.10
N LEU A 88 -5.90 -0.77 1.10
CA LEU A 88 -6.57 -1.37 2.25
C LEU A 88 -8.07 -1.08 2.17
N LEU A 89 -8.88 -2.08 2.40
CA LEU A 89 -10.33 -2.00 2.40
C LEU A 89 -10.91 -2.34 3.76
N ALA A 90 -11.99 -1.67 4.10
CA ALA A 90 -12.91 -2.16 5.10
C ALA A 90 -13.90 -3.13 4.46
N VAL A 91 -13.95 -4.34 4.97
CA VAL A 91 -14.84 -5.42 4.50
C VAL A 91 -15.96 -5.59 5.50
N PRO A 92 -17.22 -5.49 5.13
CA PRO A 92 -18.35 -5.74 6.04
C PRO A 92 -18.27 -7.13 6.67
N PHE A 93 -18.77 -7.28 7.90
CA PHE A 93 -18.90 -8.59 8.53
C PHE A 93 -19.85 -9.47 7.73
N GLY A 94 -19.63 -10.78 7.77
CA GLY A 94 -20.37 -11.76 6.97
C GLY A 94 -19.96 -11.82 5.49
N ALA A 95 -19.34 -10.77 4.95
CA ALA A 95 -19.06 -10.68 3.53
C ALA A 95 -17.91 -11.58 3.07
N THR A 96 -18.08 -12.15 1.88
CA THR A 96 -16.99 -12.69 1.05
C THR A 96 -16.73 -11.68 -0.06
N PRO A 97 -15.59 -10.95 -0.02
CA PRO A 97 -15.30 -9.96 -1.03
C PRO A 97 -14.90 -10.60 -2.35
N ARG A 98 -15.35 -10.01 -3.46
CA ARG A 98 -14.94 -10.36 -4.83
C ARG A 98 -14.64 -9.10 -5.61
N VAL A 99 -13.66 -9.17 -6.50
CA VAL A 99 -13.32 -8.08 -7.43
C VAL A 99 -13.42 -8.57 -8.87
N THR A 100 -13.92 -7.69 -9.73
CA THR A 100 -13.99 -7.93 -11.17
C THR A 100 -13.51 -6.68 -11.90
N VAL A 101 -12.65 -6.84 -12.88
CA VAL A 101 -12.28 -5.75 -13.80
C VAL A 101 -13.40 -5.61 -14.84
N THR A 102 -14.00 -4.44 -14.92
CA THR A 102 -15.14 -4.16 -15.79
C THR A 102 -14.77 -3.36 -17.04
N ASN A 103 -13.73 -2.53 -16.94
CA ASN A 103 -13.24 -1.73 -18.06
C ASN A 103 -11.73 -1.42 -17.90
N TYR A 104 -11.03 -1.20 -19.01
CA TYR A 104 -9.63 -0.76 -19.05
C TYR A 104 -9.24 -0.31 -20.44
N SER A 105 -8.20 0.52 -20.53
CA SER A 105 -7.43 0.79 -21.76
C SER A 105 -6.01 0.23 -21.59
N TYR A 106 -5.27 0.08 -22.69
CA TYR A 106 -3.85 -0.28 -22.59
C TYR A 106 -3.01 0.26 -23.73
N THR A 107 -1.71 0.38 -23.48
CA THR A 107 -0.69 0.72 -24.47
C THR A 107 0.54 -0.16 -24.24
N ASP A 108 1.13 -0.64 -25.33
CA ASP A 108 2.37 -1.42 -25.30
C ASP A 108 3.57 -0.49 -25.57
N TYR A 109 4.60 -0.60 -24.73
CA TYR A 109 5.82 0.18 -24.81
C TYR A 109 7.01 -0.77 -25.02
N ASP A 110 7.80 -0.53 -26.08
CA ASP A 110 9.13 -1.10 -26.21
C ASP A 110 10.08 -0.32 -25.30
N LEU A 111 10.45 -0.93 -24.18
CA LEU A 111 11.23 -0.31 -23.12
C LEU A 111 12.62 0.13 -23.62
N ALA A 112 13.20 -0.57 -24.60
CA ALA A 112 14.50 -0.22 -25.17
C ALA A 112 14.48 1.15 -25.84
N THR A 113 13.35 1.57 -26.45
CA THR A 113 13.22 2.89 -27.06
C THR A 113 13.27 4.05 -26.07
N TYR A 114 13.06 3.76 -24.77
CA TYR A 114 13.15 4.71 -23.66
C TYR A 114 14.44 4.58 -22.84
N GLY A 115 15.39 3.74 -23.30
CA GLY A 115 16.64 3.49 -22.57
C GLY A 115 16.43 2.65 -21.30
N ILE A 116 15.32 1.92 -21.21
CA ILE A 116 15.00 1.05 -20.07
C ILE A 116 15.45 -0.38 -20.41
N ASN A 117 16.36 -0.91 -19.59
CA ASN A 117 16.85 -2.29 -19.72
C ASN A 117 15.78 -3.31 -19.28
N THR A 118 16.13 -4.59 -19.38
CA THR A 118 15.33 -5.66 -18.79
C THR A 118 15.00 -5.35 -17.33
N ILE A 119 13.76 -5.56 -16.92
CA ILE A 119 13.31 -5.25 -15.56
C ILE A 119 14.02 -6.16 -14.56
N VAL A 120 14.49 -5.57 -13.45
CA VAL A 120 15.23 -6.28 -12.39
C VAL A 120 14.36 -7.38 -11.76
N PRO A 121 14.95 -8.54 -11.42
CA PRO A 121 14.24 -9.55 -10.67
C PRO A 121 14.03 -9.12 -9.21
N ARG A 122 12.84 -9.42 -8.69
CA ARG A 122 12.55 -9.20 -7.28
C ARG A 122 13.51 -9.99 -6.39
N GLN A 123 14.13 -9.30 -5.45
CA GLN A 123 15.06 -9.89 -4.50
C GLN A 123 14.40 -10.16 -3.14
N PRO A 124 14.92 -11.12 -2.36
CA PRO A 124 14.46 -11.33 -1.00
C PRO A 124 14.70 -10.07 -0.16
N SER A 125 13.82 -9.81 0.80
CA SER A 125 14.01 -8.73 1.75
C SER A 125 15.22 -9.01 2.65
N VAL A 126 16.10 -8.01 2.78
CA VAL A 126 17.28 -8.07 3.65
C VAL A 126 16.86 -7.72 5.07
N ARG A 127 17.14 -8.60 6.04
CA ARG A 127 16.95 -8.28 7.45
C ARG A 127 18.03 -7.32 7.93
N LYS A 128 17.74 -6.52 8.96
CA LYS A 128 18.66 -5.53 9.52
C LYS A 128 19.97 -6.12 10.08
N ASP A 129 19.95 -7.42 10.41
CA ASP A 129 21.08 -8.17 10.95
C ASP A 129 21.86 -8.95 9.88
N GLN A 130 21.47 -8.87 8.60
CA GLN A 130 22.16 -9.49 7.47
C GLN A 130 23.06 -8.49 6.76
N ASN A 131 24.19 -8.99 6.25
CA ASN A 131 25.04 -8.23 5.33
C ASN A 131 24.44 -8.33 3.91
N PRO A 132 24.04 -7.21 3.27
CA PRO A 132 23.49 -7.24 1.91
C PRO A 132 24.44 -7.87 0.87
N ASP A 133 25.76 -7.71 1.04
CA ASP A 133 26.78 -8.19 0.10
C ASP A 133 26.96 -9.72 0.14
N GLU A 134 26.39 -10.40 1.14
CA GLU A 134 26.42 -11.85 1.29
C GLU A 134 25.15 -12.54 0.78
N ILE A 135 24.18 -11.76 0.30
CA ILE A 135 22.89 -12.29 -0.19
C ILE A 135 23.05 -12.65 -1.67
N GLU A 136 22.81 -13.93 -1.98
CA GLU A 136 22.85 -14.40 -3.37
C GLU A 136 21.77 -13.71 -4.21
N PHE A 137 22.16 -13.23 -5.39
CA PHE A 137 21.23 -12.63 -6.35
C PHE A 137 20.33 -13.71 -6.98
N VAL A 138 19.04 -13.63 -6.71
CA VAL A 138 18.06 -14.62 -7.19
C VAL A 138 17.54 -14.23 -8.57
N TYR A 139 17.63 -15.16 -9.52
CA TYR A 139 17.19 -14.97 -10.90
C TYR A 139 16.47 -16.20 -11.43
N ASN A 140 15.18 -16.09 -11.73
CA ASN A 140 14.37 -17.16 -12.31
C ASN A 140 14.44 -17.09 -13.84
N ALA A 141 15.34 -17.86 -14.44
CA ALA A 141 15.53 -17.88 -15.90
C ALA A 141 14.26 -18.25 -16.68
N ALA A 142 13.39 -19.07 -16.14
CA ALA A 142 12.14 -19.46 -16.80
C ALA A 142 11.16 -18.28 -16.89
N ALA A 143 11.07 -17.45 -15.84
CA ALA A 143 10.23 -16.25 -15.85
C ALA A 143 10.69 -15.25 -16.93
N TYR A 144 12.01 -15.13 -17.15
CA TYR A 144 12.58 -14.26 -18.19
C TYR A 144 12.52 -14.82 -19.62
N GLN A 145 12.02 -16.04 -19.79
CA GLN A 145 11.72 -16.61 -21.13
C GLN A 145 10.26 -16.42 -21.53
N THR A 146 9.42 -15.84 -20.68
CA THR A 146 8.03 -15.53 -20.98
C THR A 146 7.93 -14.61 -22.21
N ARG A 147 7.00 -14.94 -23.13
CA ARG A 147 6.80 -14.23 -24.41
C ARG A 147 5.39 -13.69 -24.58
N SER A 148 4.56 -13.79 -23.56
CA SER A 148 3.17 -13.32 -23.61
C SER A 148 2.95 -12.11 -22.73
N LEU A 149 2.04 -11.25 -23.16
CA LEU A 149 1.47 -10.18 -22.37
C LEU A 149 0.06 -10.58 -21.93
N ALA A 150 -0.33 -10.23 -20.71
CA ALA A 150 -1.70 -10.43 -20.27
C ALA A 150 -2.67 -9.63 -21.16
N SER A 151 -3.82 -10.21 -21.47
CA SER A 151 -4.85 -9.55 -22.28
C SER A 151 -5.65 -8.53 -21.49
N MET A 152 -5.70 -8.66 -20.14
CA MET A 152 -6.42 -7.78 -19.24
C MET A 152 -5.63 -7.58 -17.94
N PRO A 153 -5.83 -6.48 -17.20
CA PRO A 153 -5.21 -6.30 -15.91
C PRO A 153 -5.79 -7.31 -14.91
N GLU A 154 -4.95 -7.71 -13.97
CA GLU A 154 -5.36 -8.57 -12.86
C GLU A 154 -5.75 -7.71 -11.66
N ALA A 155 -6.85 -8.08 -11.01
CA ALA A 155 -7.24 -7.52 -9.73
C ALA A 155 -7.60 -8.65 -8.77
N THR A 156 -7.07 -8.58 -7.54
CA THR A 156 -7.32 -9.57 -6.49
C THR A 156 -7.73 -8.88 -5.19
N ILE A 157 -8.49 -9.59 -4.36
CA ILE A 157 -8.88 -9.11 -3.04
C ILE A 157 -8.78 -10.24 -2.02
N GLU A 158 -8.15 -9.96 -0.88
CA GLU A 158 -7.96 -10.92 0.21
C GLU A 158 -8.28 -10.27 1.55
N VAL A 159 -8.97 -11.01 2.44
CA VAL A 159 -9.22 -10.56 3.81
C VAL A 159 -8.01 -10.90 4.67
N GLN A 160 -7.40 -9.87 5.27
CA GLN A 160 -6.18 -9.99 6.07
C GLN A 160 -6.47 -10.26 7.55
N GLY A 161 -7.62 -9.82 8.06
CA GLY A 161 -7.98 -9.99 9.47
C GLY A 161 -8.96 -8.95 9.97
N THR A 162 -9.04 -8.81 11.31
CA THR A 162 -9.90 -7.82 11.95
C THR A 162 -9.05 -6.89 12.83
N MET A 163 -9.24 -5.61 12.66
CA MET A 163 -8.58 -4.57 13.44
C MET A 163 -9.63 -3.63 14.02
N ARG A 164 -9.76 -3.64 15.37
CA ARG A 164 -10.68 -2.75 16.08
C ARG A 164 -12.10 -2.70 15.48
N GLY A 165 -12.72 -3.88 15.28
CA GLY A 165 -14.08 -3.99 14.75
C GLY A 165 -14.23 -3.75 13.25
N ILE A 166 -13.12 -3.55 12.53
CA ILE A 166 -13.10 -3.48 11.08
C ILE A 166 -12.41 -4.73 10.53
N ARG A 167 -13.06 -5.47 9.68
CA ARG A 167 -12.41 -6.49 8.87
C ARG A 167 -11.61 -5.81 7.77
N VAL A 168 -10.31 -6.07 7.73
CA VAL A 168 -9.38 -5.44 6.78
C VAL A 168 -9.17 -6.37 5.60
N GLY A 169 -9.38 -5.87 4.40
CA GLY A 169 -9.02 -6.52 3.15
C GLY A 169 -7.89 -5.78 2.44
N SER A 170 -7.21 -6.46 1.55
CA SER A 170 -6.23 -5.89 0.63
C SER A 170 -6.72 -6.08 -0.80
N LEU A 171 -6.97 -4.98 -1.50
CA LEU A 171 -7.22 -4.95 -2.94
C LEU A 171 -5.90 -4.68 -3.66
N VAL A 172 -5.51 -5.57 -4.55
CA VAL A 172 -4.33 -5.43 -5.40
C VAL A 172 -4.78 -5.29 -6.84
N VAL A 173 -4.29 -4.28 -7.55
CA VAL A 173 -4.53 -4.08 -8.98
C VAL A 173 -3.18 -4.01 -9.68
N ASN A 174 -2.94 -4.89 -10.63
CA ASN A 174 -1.71 -4.95 -11.42
C ASN A 174 -1.86 -4.12 -12.70
N PRO A 175 -1.25 -2.91 -12.76
CA PRO A 175 -1.40 -2.01 -13.92
C PRO A 175 -0.53 -2.41 -15.10
N VAL A 176 0.36 -3.39 -14.95
CA VAL A 176 1.31 -3.73 -16.00
C VAL A 176 1.40 -5.24 -16.24
N SER A 177 1.77 -5.58 -17.47
CA SER A 177 2.20 -6.91 -17.86
C SER A 177 3.48 -6.81 -18.67
N TYR A 178 4.45 -7.66 -18.41
CA TYR A 178 5.78 -7.57 -19.00
C TYR A 178 6.12 -8.83 -19.79
N ASN A 179 6.68 -8.62 -20.99
CA ASN A 179 7.28 -9.65 -21.83
C ASN A 179 8.80 -9.46 -21.86
N PRO A 180 9.56 -10.22 -21.04
CA PRO A 180 11.02 -10.07 -20.97
C PRO A 180 11.73 -10.40 -22.28
N ALA A 181 11.20 -11.35 -23.07
CA ALA A 181 11.87 -11.78 -24.30
C ALA A 181 11.93 -10.68 -25.37
N SER A 182 11.00 -9.75 -25.39
CA SER A 182 10.97 -8.60 -26.29
C SER A 182 11.20 -7.26 -25.57
N ASN A 183 11.44 -7.26 -24.27
CA ASN A 183 11.51 -6.09 -23.41
C ASN A 183 10.31 -5.14 -23.59
N THR A 184 9.10 -5.72 -23.73
CA THR A 184 7.86 -4.99 -23.96
C THR A 184 7.03 -4.94 -22.69
N LEU A 185 6.61 -3.75 -22.29
CA LEU A 185 5.71 -3.50 -21.16
C LEU A 185 4.34 -3.09 -21.70
N ARG A 186 3.30 -3.84 -21.36
CA ARG A 186 1.91 -3.43 -21.50
C ARG A 186 1.50 -2.67 -20.25
N VAL A 187 1.03 -1.44 -20.42
CA VAL A 187 0.50 -0.62 -19.33
C VAL A 187 -1.00 -0.49 -19.51
N PHE A 188 -1.73 -0.90 -18.50
CA PHE A 188 -3.18 -0.73 -18.41
C PHE A 188 -3.49 0.59 -17.70
N ASN A 189 -4.48 1.32 -18.22
CA ASN A 189 -4.97 2.58 -17.66
C ASN A 189 -6.49 2.58 -17.64
N ASP A 190 -7.07 3.54 -16.90
CA ASP A 190 -8.51 3.65 -16.68
C ASP A 190 -9.13 2.31 -16.28
N ILE A 191 -8.39 1.59 -15.40
CA ILE A 191 -8.82 0.28 -14.93
C ILE A 191 -9.99 0.48 -13.99
N GLU A 192 -11.18 0.09 -14.44
CA GLU A 192 -12.38 0.08 -13.61
C GLU A 192 -12.56 -1.28 -12.97
N VAL A 193 -12.66 -1.30 -11.66
CA VAL A 193 -12.94 -2.51 -10.87
C VAL A 193 -14.25 -2.36 -10.12
N GLU A 194 -15.05 -3.42 -10.12
CA GLU A 194 -16.19 -3.58 -9.24
C GLU A 194 -15.84 -4.53 -8.11
N VAL A 195 -15.99 -4.06 -6.87
CA VAL A 195 -15.82 -4.87 -5.66
C VAL A 195 -17.20 -5.14 -5.07
N ASN A 196 -17.53 -6.43 -4.92
CA ASN A 196 -18.76 -6.90 -4.32
C ASN A 196 -18.47 -7.56 -2.97
N PHE A 197 -19.29 -7.27 -1.98
CA PHE A 197 -19.27 -7.82 -0.63
C PHE A 197 -20.45 -8.78 -0.43
N ASP A 198 -20.33 -10.00 -1.00
CA ASP A 198 -21.43 -10.97 -0.96
C ASP A 198 -21.69 -11.45 0.47
N GLY A 199 -22.94 -11.40 0.91
CA GLY A 199 -23.32 -11.79 2.26
C GLY A 199 -23.02 -10.73 3.33
N ALA A 200 -22.79 -9.47 2.92
CA ALA A 200 -22.51 -8.37 3.84
C ALA A 200 -23.66 -8.18 4.87
N ASP A 201 -23.32 -8.29 6.16
CA ASP A 201 -24.25 -8.09 7.29
C ASP A 201 -24.05 -6.67 7.87
N ARG A 202 -25.01 -5.78 7.59
CA ARG A 202 -24.97 -4.40 8.07
C ARG A 202 -25.10 -4.34 9.60
N ALA A 203 -26.01 -5.11 10.18
CA ALA A 203 -26.26 -5.05 11.62
C ALA A 203 -25.06 -5.55 12.43
N GLU A 204 -24.43 -6.64 12.00
CA GLU A 204 -23.23 -7.15 12.64
C GLU A 204 -22.03 -6.20 12.44
N THR A 205 -21.88 -5.61 11.25
CA THR A 205 -20.84 -4.61 10.96
C THR A 205 -20.98 -3.41 11.88
N GLU A 206 -22.17 -2.87 12.02
CA GLU A 206 -22.50 -1.75 12.91
C GLU A 206 -22.23 -2.12 14.38
N ARG A 207 -22.72 -3.26 14.84
CA ARG A 207 -22.52 -3.76 16.21
C ARG A 207 -21.01 -3.86 16.55
N MET A 208 -20.21 -4.39 15.65
CA MET A 208 -18.76 -4.53 15.84
C MET A 208 -18.06 -3.18 15.86
N LEU A 209 -18.42 -2.29 14.97
CA LEU A 209 -17.85 -0.94 14.92
C LEU A 209 -18.18 -0.16 16.19
N VAL A 210 -19.45 -0.12 16.60
CA VAL A 210 -19.90 0.60 17.81
C VAL A 210 -19.23 0.07 19.06
N SER A 211 -19.08 -1.25 19.20
CA SER A 211 -18.50 -1.86 20.40
C SER A 211 -16.98 -1.64 20.55
N THR A 212 -16.28 -1.31 19.48
CA THR A 212 -14.80 -1.26 19.46
C THR A 212 -14.24 0.08 18.96
N TYR A 213 -15.08 1.01 18.54
CA TYR A 213 -14.66 2.31 18.05
C TYR A 213 -13.81 3.06 19.07
N SER A 214 -12.76 3.70 18.57
CA SER A 214 -11.97 4.64 19.34
C SER A 214 -11.53 5.79 18.44
N PRO A 215 -11.79 7.07 18.83
CA PRO A 215 -11.38 8.24 18.08
C PRO A 215 -9.87 8.29 17.79
N TYR A 216 -9.05 7.67 18.66
CA TYR A 216 -7.59 7.61 18.48
C TYR A 216 -7.16 6.71 17.32
N PHE A 217 -8.03 5.83 16.84
CA PHE A 217 -7.79 4.99 15.66
C PHE A 217 -8.40 5.57 14.38
N ASP A 218 -9.06 6.71 14.43
CA ASP A 218 -9.66 7.35 13.27
C ASP A 218 -8.64 7.60 12.15
N ILE A 219 -7.40 7.97 12.50
CA ILE A 219 -6.30 8.13 11.54
C ILE A 219 -6.00 6.85 10.77
N VAL A 220 -6.16 5.68 11.42
CA VAL A 220 -5.95 4.37 10.77
C VAL A 220 -7.15 4.02 9.91
N TYR A 221 -8.37 4.28 10.39
CA TYR A 221 -9.58 4.02 9.62
C TYR A 221 -9.63 4.85 8.34
N LYS A 222 -9.16 6.10 8.38
CA LYS A 222 -9.06 7.01 7.21
C LYS A 222 -8.10 6.52 6.12
N GLN A 223 -7.23 5.58 6.43
CA GLN A 223 -6.35 4.95 5.44
C GLN A 223 -7.06 3.87 4.60
N MET A 224 -8.24 3.42 5.01
CA MET A 224 -9.03 2.51 4.21
C MET A 224 -9.57 3.22 2.98
N PHE A 225 -9.34 2.66 1.80
CA PHE A 225 -9.75 3.25 0.53
C PHE A 225 -11.26 3.54 0.46
N ASN A 226 -12.06 2.64 1.01
CA ASN A 226 -13.51 2.78 1.10
C ASN A 226 -14.00 3.30 2.48
N TYR A 227 -13.18 4.06 3.19
CA TYR A 227 -13.48 4.58 4.53
C TYR A 227 -14.86 5.29 4.60
N ARG A 228 -15.22 6.06 3.58
CA ARG A 228 -16.51 6.78 3.54
C ARG A 228 -17.73 5.86 3.56
N GLN A 229 -17.60 4.63 3.04
CA GLN A 229 -18.67 3.63 3.15
C GLN A 229 -18.98 3.23 4.60
N ILE A 230 -17.95 3.30 5.47
CA ILE A 230 -18.05 2.94 6.88
C ILE A 230 -18.56 4.13 7.70
N LEU A 231 -18.23 5.35 7.29
CA LEU A 231 -18.66 6.57 8.00
C LEU A 231 -20.17 6.68 8.14
N ASP A 232 -20.92 6.20 7.15
CA ASP A 232 -22.38 6.23 7.21
C ASP A 232 -22.93 5.47 8.43
N VAL A 233 -22.18 4.48 8.94
CA VAL A 233 -22.50 3.77 10.17
C VAL A 233 -22.27 4.61 11.42
N TYR A 234 -21.25 5.51 11.40
CA TYR A 234 -20.92 6.35 12.57
C TYR A 234 -21.79 7.60 12.71
N THR A 235 -22.39 8.10 11.62
CA THR A 235 -23.19 9.32 11.66
C THR A 235 -24.40 9.19 12.59
N ASP A 236 -24.90 7.98 12.78
CA ASP A 236 -26.06 7.68 13.64
C ASP A 236 -25.64 7.44 15.11
N HIS A 237 -24.35 7.45 15.42
CA HIS A 237 -23.77 7.18 16.75
C HIS A 237 -22.87 8.34 17.25
N PRO A 238 -23.41 9.52 17.50
CA PRO A 238 -22.63 10.67 17.96
C PRO A 238 -21.97 10.45 19.34
N ASP A 239 -22.50 9.52 20.14
CA ASP A 239 -21.94 9.09 21.44
C ASP A 239 -20.56 8.43 21.31
N LEU A 240 -20.23 7.82 20.17
CA LEU A 240 -18.91 7.25 19.90
C LEU A 240 -17.83 8.31 19.76
N MET A 241 -18.22 9.55 19.50
CA MET A 241 -17.30 10.70 19.39
C MET A 241 -17.03 11.38 20.74
N ALA A 242 -17.54 10.81 21.85
CA ALA A 242 -17.39 11.42 23.18
C ALA A 242 -15.93 11.39 23.67
N TYR A 243 -15.46 12.53 24.14
CA TYR A 243 -14.21 12.72 24.85
C TYR A 243 -14.50 13.09 26.32
N PRO A 244 -13.61 12.75 27.26
CA PRO A 244 -12.29 12.12 27.11
C PRO A 244 -12.37 10.60 26.93
N VAL A 245 -11.33 10.04 26.29
CA VAL A 245 -11.17 8.58 26.23
C VAL A 245 -10.68 8.08 27.58
N HIS A 246 -11.41 7.16 28.18
CA HIS A 246 -11.07 6.54 29.45
C HIS A 246 -9.93 5.52 29.26
N MET A 247 -8.92 5.63 30.13
CA MET A 247 -7.77 4.72 30.18
C MET A 247 -7.64 4.13 31.56
N ILE A 248 -7.65 2.81 31.65
CA ILE A 248 -7.36 2.10 32.92
C ILE A 248 -5.90 1.68 32.90
N VAL A 249 -5.18 1.98 33.97
CA VAL A 249 -3.79 1.57 34.19
C VAL A 249 -3.77 0.65 35.39
N ILE A 250 -3.55 -0.65 35.15
CA ILE A 250 -3.43 -1.65 36.23
C ILE A 250 -1.95 -1.86 36.52
N VAL A 251 -1.52 -1.59 37.76
CA VAL A 251 -0.10 -1.55 38.11
C VAL A 251 0.09 -1.96 39.57
N PRO A 252 1.20 -2.67 39.94
CA PRO A 252 1.57 -2.86 41.34
C PRO A 252 1.81 -1.51 42.05
N GLU A 253 1.38 -1.42 43.30
CA GLU A 253 1.42 -0.15 44.06
C GLU A 253 2.81 0.51 44.11
N ASN A 254 3.86 -0.29 44.21
CA ASN A 254 5.25 0.18 44.28
C ASN A 254 5.75 0.81 42.95
N TYR A 255 5.04 0.67 41.84
CA TYR A 255 5.41 1.30 40.54
C TYR A 255 4.62 2.55 40.23
N ILE A 256 3.57 2.91 40.99
CA ILE A 256 2.71 4.08 40.72
C ILE A 256 3.54 5.35 40.63
N SER A 257 4.46 5.58 41.57
CA SER A 257 5.29 6.80 41.58
C SER A 257 6.22 6.89 40.39
N ALA A 258 6.76 5.75 39.91
CA ALA A 258 7.63 5.71 38.75
C ALA A 258 6.85 5.96 37.44
N LEU A 259 5.57 5.60 37.40
CA LEU A 259 4.70 5.82 36.25
C LEU A 259 4.05 7.23 36.23
N GLN A 260 4.12 7.98 37.30
CA GLN A 260 3.44 9.27 37.39
C GLN A 260 3.76 10.25 36.25
N PRO A 261 5.01 10.40 35.77
CA PRO A 261 5.30 11.26 34.63
C PRO A 261 4.57 10.83 33.35
N TRP A 262 4.47 9.51 33.11
CA TRP A 262 3.75 8.97 31.96
C TRP A 262 2.23 9.15 32.10
N ILE A 263 1.66 8.95 33.29
CA ILE A 263 0.24 9.19 33.61
C ILE A 263 -0.11 10.67 33.32
N ASN A 264 0.71 11.60 33.85
CA ASN A 264 0.50 13.03 33.63
C ASN A 264 0.56 13.40 32.15
N TRP A 265 1.49 12.80 31.40
CA TRP A 265 1.58 13.01 29.96
C TRP A 265 0.33 12.50 29.22
N LYS A 266 -0.26 11.37 29.64
CA LYS A 266 -1.52 10.85 29.07
C LYS A 266 -2.70 11.79 29.38
N ILE A 267 -2.79 12.30 30.58
CA ILE A 267 -3.81 13.29 30.97
C ILE A 267 -3.66 14.57 30.12
N GLN A 268 -2.44 15.07 29.92
CA GLN A 268 -2.18 16.22 29.04
C GLN A 268 -2.58 15.96 27.58
N LYS A 269 -2.59 14.71 27.16
CA LYS A 269 -3.07 14.30 25.85
C LYS A 269 -4.61 14.11 25.76
N GLY A 270 -5.33 14.41 26.83
CA GLY A 270 -6.79 14.37 26.86
C GLY A 270 -7.39 13.00 27.25
N PHE A 271 -6.58 12.09 27.80
CA PHE A 271 -7.12 10.86 28.39
C PHE A 271 -7.63 11.12 29.81
N ASP A 272 -8.77 10.51 30.14
CA ASP A 272 -9.19 10.33 31.53
C ASP A 272 -8.56 9.03 32.06
N VAL A 273 -7.54 9.20 32.93
CA VAL A 273 -6.70 8.07 33.39
C VAL A 273 -7.13 7.62 34.79
N ASN A 274 -7.63 6.39 34.86
CA ASN A 274 -7.92 5.72 36.13
C ASN A 274 -6.82 4.70 36.46
N VAL A 275 -6.12 4.94 37.57
CA VAL A 275 -5.04 4.06 38.06
C VAL A 275 -5.61 3.09 39.09
N VAL A 276 -5.48 1.80 38.83
CA VAL A 276 -5.95 0.71 39.69
C VAL A 276 -4.76 -0.16 40.09
N THR A 277 -4.60 -0.48 41.37
CA THR A 277 -3.55 -1.40 41.76
C THR A 277 -3.90 -2.83 41.40
N THR A 278 -2.88 -3.68 41.20
CA THR A 278 -3.11 -5.13 40.97
C THR A 278 -3.89 -5.78 42.12
N ALA A 279 -3.71 -5.31 43.35
CA ALA A 279 -4.46 -5.78 44.51
C ALA A 279 -5.95 -5.40 44.42
N GLN A 280 -6.28 -4.19 44.04
CA GLN A 280 -7.66 -3.73 43.78
C GLN A 280 -8.31 -4.47 42.62
N ALA A 281 -7.54 -4.83 41.59
CA ALA A 281 -8.01 -5.57 40.44
C ALA A 281 -8.14 -7.07 40.67
N GLY A 282 -7.92 -7.58 41.89
CA GLY A 282 -8.08 -9.00 42.23
C GLY A 282 -6.79 -9.77 42.48
N GLY A 283 -5.62 -9.14 42.35
CA GLY A 283 -4.31 -9.66 42.75
C GLY A 283 -3.66 -10.67 41.80
N ASN A 284 -4.35 -11.15 40.77
CA ASN A 284 -3.78 -12.07 39.78
C ASN A 284 -4.40 -11.85 38.40
N TYR A 285 -3.75 -12.38 37.35
CA TYR A 285 -4.15 -12.15 35.94
C TYR A 285 -5.52 -12.76 35.60
N ASN A 286 -6.02 -13.76 36.30
CA ASN A 286 -7.33 -14.34 36.06
C ASN A 286 -8.47 -13.50 36.65
N ALA A 287 -8.16 -12.59 37.56
CA ALA A 287 -9.12 -11.69 38.21
C ALA A 287 -9.17 -10.30 37.55
N ILE A 288 -8.17 -9.96 36.72
CA ILE A 288 -8.08 -8.73 35.93
C ILE A 288 -8.80 -8.91 34.60
#